data_67d7bea146076d0bfd1aaa637a749b89
#
_entry.id   67d7bea146076d0bfd1aaa637a749b89
#
_cell.length_a   1.000
_cell.length_b   1.000
_cell.length_c   1.000
_cell.angle_alpha   90.00
_cell.angle_beta   90.00
_cell.angle_gamma   90.00
#
_symmetry.space_group_name_H-M   'P 1'
#
loop_
_entity.id
_entity.type
_entity.pdbx_description
1 polymer ?
#
loop_
_entity_poly.entity_id
_entity_poly.type
_entity_poly.pdbx_seq_one_letter_code
_entity_poly.pdbx_strand_id
1 'polypeptide(L)'
;FDYETSAQITVKAEVADEGVALVSGRLLADSARSLPNKPVDISADETRMELVCGTARFTLQTLPVADYPALPEMPEATGTIPSEEFAKAVGQVVVAAGRDELLPVFTGVRMEIEGETLSLLATDRYRMALKELDWAPRSRGEGAALVPARVLAETAKSMTAGEQVTLSLSSAATGDGLIGFEGTGAAGVRQITTRLLDGEFPKVRHLMNVQASVTVRANTAEVIAAAKRVGLVAERNTSLRMLIGDGSITLEAATGDQAQAVEALEAVVEDTTGAGLSMTAAGFNPHYLSDALAALDSPYVQFSFTQPGKPCLLTGLNELDGEPLVDYKHVIMLMRLPA
;
A
#
# COMPACT_ATOMS: atom_id res chain seq x y z
N PHE A 1 -8.82 18.67 -7.94
CA PHE A 1 -7.76 19.41 -7.23
C PHE A 1 -8.20 19.73 -5.82
N ASP A 2 -7.34 19.49 -4.91
CA ASP A 2 -7.34 20.07 -3.57
C ASP A 2 -5.97 20.77 -3.35
N TYR A 3 -5.72 21.37 -2.21
CA TYR A 3 -4.47 22.11 -1.98
C TYR A 3 -3.21 21.22 -1.89
N GLU A 4 -3.38 19.90 -1.87
CA GLU A 4 -2.30 18.93 -1.71
C GLU A 4 -2.12 18.05 -2.96
N THR A 5 -3.21 17.73 -3.67
CA THR A 5 -3.21 16.78 -4.77
C THR A 5 -3.94 17.34 -5.99
N SER A 6 -3.34 17.21 -7.16
CA SER A 6 -3.97 17.48 -8.44
C SER A 6 -4.00 16.24 -9.32
N ALA A 7 -5.05 16.10 -10.12
CA ALA A 7 -5.18 15.02 -11.08
C ALA A 7 -5.66 15.56 -12.43
N GLN A 8 -5.03 15.09 -13.50
CA GLN A 8 -5.40 15.37 -14.88
C GLN A 8 -5.59 14.04 -15.61
N ILE A 9 -6.66 13.94 -16.38
CA ILE A 9 -6.99 12.73 -17.15
C ILE A 9 -7.26 13.16 -18.58
N THR A 10 -6.55 12.58 -19.54
CA THR A 10 -6.79 12.76 -20.96
C THR A 10 -7.52 11.56 -21.53
N VAL A 11 -8.70 11.77 -22.08
CA VAL A 11 -9.53 10.73 -22.68
C VAL A 11 -9.72 10.99 -24.18
N LYS A 12 -9.95 9.94 -24.95
CA LYS A 12 -10.31 10.08 -26.38
C LYS A 12 -11.75 10.55 -26.47
N ALA A 13 -11.99 11.62 -27.23
CA ALA A 13 -13.32 12.15 -27.50
C ALA A 13 -13.36 12.75 -28.92
N GLU A 14 -14.55 12.82 -29.50
CA GLU A 14 -14.81 13.62 -30.70
C GLU A 14 -15.16 15.04 -30.25
N VAL A 15 -14.30 16.00 -30.56
CA VAL A 15 -14.46 17.40 -30.13
C VAL A 15 -14.93 18.21 -31.33
N ALA A 16 -16.16 18.74 -31.28
CA ALA A 16 -16.71 19.63 -32.29
C ALA A 16 -16.21 21.07 -32.11
N ASP A 17 -16.29 21.54 -30.86
CA ASP A 17 -15.85 22.91 -30.51
C ASP A 17 -14.93 22.82 -29.28
N GLU A 18 -13.82 23.54 -29.30
CA GLU A 18 -12.92 23.66 -28.17
C GLU A 18 -13.48 24.60 -27.11
N GLY A 19 -13.28 24.24 -25.85
CA GLY A 19 -13.73 25.05 -24.73
C GLY A 19 -13.30 24.54 -23.39
N VAL A 20 -13.51 25.34 -22.36
CA VAL A 20 -13.24 25.01 -20.96
C VAL A 20 -14.45 25.36 -20.13
N ALA A 21 -14.88 24.45 -19.27
CA ALA A 21 -15.94 24.66 -18.30
C ALA A 21 -15.50 24.16 -16.92
N LEU A 22 -15.78 24.96 -15.90
CA LEU A 22 -15.57 24.60 -14.49
C LEU A 22 -16.92 24.24 -13.87
N VAL A 23 -16.99 23.04 -13.27
CA VAL A 23 -18.19 22.53 -12.59
C VAL A 23 -17.81 21.88 -11.28
N SER A 24 -18.81 21.64 -10.42
CA SER A 24 -18.62 20.86 -9.20
C SER A 24 -18.16 19.44 -9.54
N GLY A 25 -16.92 19.09 -9.17
CA GLY A 25 -16.35 17.77 -9.42
C GLY A 25 -17.14 16.65 -8.76
N ARG A 26 -17.71 16.88 -7.56
CA ARG A 26 -18.59 15.92 -6.89
C ARG A 26 -19.85 15.62 -7.69
N LEU A 27 -20.54 16.66 -8.12
CA LEU A 27 -21.78 16.49 -8.91
C LEU A 27 -21.50 15.84 -10.26
N LEU A 28 -20.40 16.23 -10.93
CA LEU A 28 -19.98 15.59 -12.18
C LEU A 28 -19.70 14.10 -11.98
N ALA A 29 -18.95 13.73 -10.94
CA ALA A 29 -18.59 12.35 -10.63
C ALA A 29 -19.84 11.51 -10.28
N ASP A 30 -20.75 12.04 -9.46
CA ASP A 30 -21.98 11.33 -9.09
C ASP A 30 -22.92 11.15 -10.29
N SER A 31 -23.05 12.19 -11.13
CA SER A 31 -23.81 12.10 -12.39
C SER A 31 -23.20 11.05 -13.32
N ALA A 32 -21.89 11.14 -13.57
CA ALA A 32 -21.20 10.22 -14.47
C ALA A 32 -21.31 8.75 -14.04
N ARG A 33 -21.22 8.46 -12.73
CA ARG A 33 -21.38 7.10 -12.19
C ARG A 33 -22.78 6.53 -12.40
N SER A 34 -23.80 7.38 -12.48
CA SER A 34 -25.21 6.96 -12.65
C SER A 34 -25.61 6.76 -14.10
N LEU A 35 -24.79 7.22 -15.06
CA LEU A 35 -25.09 7.11 -16.48
C LEU A 35 -25.07 5.66 -16.96
N PRO A 36 -25.96 5.28 -17.92
CA PRO A 36 -25.89 4.00 -18.58
C PRO A 36 -24.60 3.89 -19.41
N ASN A 37 -24.16 2.65 -19.68
CA ASN A 37 -22.96 2.39 -20.49
C ASN A 37 -23.22 2.67 -21.99
N LYS A 38 -23.29 3.95 -22.33
CA LYS A 38 -23.50 4.48 -23.70
C LYS A 38 -22.59 5.71 -23.88
N PRO A 39 -22.38 6.14 -25.13
CA PRO A 39 -21.70 7.41 -25.41
C PRO A 39 -22.38 8.57 -24.68
N VAL A 40 -21.54 9.51 -24.21
CA VAL A 40 -21.99 10.72 -23.51
C VAL A 40 -21.63 11.93 -24.33
N ASP A 41 -22.62 12.74 -24.66
CA ASP A 41 -22.41 14.05 -25.26
C ASP A 41 -22.29 15.10 -24.16
N ILE A 42 -21.27 15.92 -24.25
CA ILE A 42 -20.99 16.99 -23.30
C ILE A 42 -21.01 18.31 -24.04
N SER A 43 -21.82 19.23 -23.60
CA SER A 43 -21.85 20.61 -24.09
C SER A 43 -21.84 21.58 -22.91
N ALA A 44 -21.27 22.75 -23.11
CA ALA A 44 -21.24 23.78 -22.08
C ALA A 44 -21.43 25.19 -22.71
N ASP A 45 -22.15 26.04 -21.99
CA ASP A 45 -22.22 27.46 -22.20
C ASP A 45 -21.65 28.22 -20.98
N GLU A 46 -21.76 29.53 -20.94
CA GLU A 46 -21.25 30.36 -19.83
C GLU A 46 -21.88 30.02 -18.46
N THR A 47 -23.08 29.46 -18.45
CA THR A 47 -23.90 29.28 -17.24
C THR A 47 -24.12 27.82 -16.84
N ARG A 48 -24.03 26.90 -17.77
CA ARG A 48 -24.34 25.51 -17.53
C ARG A 48 -23.58 24.54 -18.45
N MET A 49 -23.37 23.34 -17.95
CA MET A 49 -22.85 22.19 -18.69
C MET A 49 -23.90 21.11 -18.72
N GLU A 50 -24.15 20.55 -19.88
CA GLU A 50 -25.07 19.43 -20.06
C GLU A 50 -24.32 18.12 -20.36
N LEU A 51 -24.76 17.05 -19.74
CA LEU A 51 -24.37 15.67 -20.00
C LEU A 51 -25.58 14.94 -20.56
N VAL A 52 -25.51 14.42 -21.77
CA VAL A 52 -26.57 13.65 -22.40
C VAL A 52 -26.09 12.23 -22.69
N CYS A 53 -26.80 11.23 -22.18
CA CYS A 53 -26.49 9.83 -22.38
C CYS A 53 -27.77 9.03 -22.63
N GLY A 54 -28.06 8.78 -23.90
CA GLY A 54 -29.35 8.20 -24.31
C GLY A 54 -30.52 9.12 -23.94
N THR A 55 -31.41 8.66 -23.05
CA THR A 55 -32.54 9.47 -22.55
C THR A 55 -32.22 10.23 -21.26
N ALA A 56 -31.07 9.97 -20.65
CA ALA A 56 -30.64 10.65 -19.43
C ALA A 56 -30.00 12.00 -19.76
N ARG A 57 -30.37 13.04 -19.02
CA ARG A 57 -29.80 14.38 -19.16
C ARG A 57 -29.53 14.95 -17.79
N PHE A 58 -28.31 15.44 -17.58
CA PHE A 58 -27.91 16.18 -16.40
C PHE A 58 -27.47 17.57 -16.80
N THR A 59 -27.88 18.56 -16.04
CA THR A 59 -27.46 19.97 -16.21
C THR A 59 -26.76 20.41 -14.96
N LEU A 60 -25.49 20.80 -15.07
CA LEU A 60 -24.67 21.30 -13.98
C LEU A 60 -24.43 22.80 -14.19
N GLN A 61 -24.50 23.57 -13.12
CA GLN A 61 -24.11 24.99 -13.18
C GLN A 61 -22.59 25.09 -13.33
N THR A 62 -22.14 25.99 -14.23
CA THR A 62 -20.74 26.35 -14.35
C THR A 62 -20.31 27.34 -13.30
N LEU A 63 -19.05 27.32 -12.95
CA LEU A 63 -18.36 28.26 -12.09
C LEU A 63 -17.37 29.07 -12.95
N PRO A 64 -16.98 30.29 -12.52
CA PRO A 64 -15.98 31.06 -13.23
C PRO A 64 -14.65 30.30 -13.33
N VAL A 65 -14.15 30.05 -14.52
CA VAL A 65 -12.88 29.33 -14.75
C VAL A 65 -11.71 30.06 -14.11
N ALA A 66 -11.78 31.39 -14.01
CA ALA A 66 -10.76 32.22 -13.38
C ALA A 66 -10.60 31.95 -11.86
N ASP A 67 -11.63 31.39 -11.21
CA ASP A 67 -11.59 31.04 -9.79
C ASP A 67 -10.91 29.68 -9.54
N TYR A 68 -10.62 28.91 -10.60
CA TYR A 68 -9.91 27.65 -10.46
C TYR A 68 -8.42 27.90 -10.27
N PRO A 69 -7.82 27.40 -9.19
CA PRO A 69 -6.42 27.62 -8.92
C PRO A 69 -5.53 27.01 -10.02
N ALA A 70 -4.39 27.62 -10.29
CA ALA A 70 -3.39 27.05 -11.17
C ALA A 70 -2.90 25.72 -10.60
N LEU A 71 -2.95 24.66 -11.40
CA LEU A 71 -2.42 23.37 -11.01
C LEU A 71 -0.90 23.43 -10.93
N PRO A 72 -0.27 22.74 -9.94
CA PRO A 72 1.16 22.62 -9.90
C PRO A 72 1.66 21.91 -11.17
N GLU A 73 2.75 22.42 -11.72
CA GLU A 73 3.42 21.76 -12.84
C GLU A 73 4.04 20.43 -12.38
N MET A 74 3.93 19.41 -13.23
CA MET A 74 4.57 18.13 -12.95
C MET A 74 6.09 18.30 -13.01
N PRO A 75 6.84 17.82 -11.99
CA PRO A 75 8.30 17.83 -12.04
C PRO A 75 8.84 17.04 -13.24
N GLU A 76 10.10 17.26 -13.58
CA GLU A 76 10.75 16.46 -14.61
C GLU A 76 10.75 14.96 -14.23
N ALA A 77 10.58 14.11 -15.25
CA ALA A 77 10.54 12.67 -15.03
C ALA A 77 11.87 12.13 -14.49
N THR A 78 11.82 11.47 -13.36
CA THR A 78 12.97 10.87 -12.68
C THR A 78 13.27 9.47 -13.20
N GLY A 79 12.25 8.70 -13.58
CA GLY A 79 12.38 7.35 -14.12
C GLY A 79 11.03 6.68 -14.36
N THR A 80 11.08 5.41 -14.76
CA THR A 80 9.90 4.60 -15.05
C THR A 80 9.92 3.26 -14.32
N ILE A 81 8.73 2.74 -14.03
CA ILE A 81 8.49 1.48 -13.32
C ILE A 81 7.43 0.70 -14.10
N PRO A 82 7.56 -0.63 -14.29
CA PRO A 82 6.47 -1.43 -14.82
C PRO A 82 5.19 -1.25 -13.98
N SER A 83 4.06 -0.99 -14.63
CA SER A 83 2.84 -0.56 -13.93
C SER A 83 2.27 -1.63 -12.99
N GLU A 84 2.33 -2.91 -13.38
CA GLU A 84 1.87 -4.01 -12.53
C GLU A 84 2.77 -4.20 -11.30
N GLU A 85 4.09 -4.09 -11.48
CA GLU A 85 5.05 -4.17 -10.37
C GLU A 85 4.89 -3.01 -9.39
N PHE A 86 4.69 -1.80 -9.91
CA PHE A 86 4.39 -0.63 -9.09
C PHE A 86 3.11 -0.79 -8.29
N ALA A 87 2.01 -1.22 -8.93
CA ALA A 87 0.74 -1.44 -8.26
C ALA A 87 0.85 -2.52 -7.16
N LYS A 88 1.55 -3.62 -7.46
CA LYS A 88 1.82 -4.69 -6.50
C LYS A 88 2.66 -4.19 -5.33
N ALA A 89 3.79 -3.55 -5.59
CA ALA A 89 4.69 -3.04 -4.56
C ALA A 89 4.02 -2.03 -3.62
N VAL A 90 3.28 -1.08 -4.18
CA VAL A 90 2.51 -0.11 -3.39
C VAL A 90 1.45 -0.83 -2.54
N GLY A 91 0.70 -1.76 -3.12
CA GLY A 91 -0.30 -2.56 -2.39
C GLY A 91 0.28 -3.34 -1.22
N GLN A 92 1.49 -3.89 -1.37
CA GLN A 92 2.19 -4.63 -0.33
C GLN A 92 2.65 -3.74 0.84
N VAL A 93 3.03 -2.49 0.56
CA VAL A 93 3.63 -1.61 1.58
C VAL A 93 2.61 -0.74 2.30
N VAL A 94 1.59 -0.24 1.61
CA VAL A 94 0.61 0.69 2.20
C VAL A 94 -0.18 0.10 3.36
N VAL A 95 -0.26 -1.23 3.47
CA VAL A 95 -0.92 -1.91 4.59
C VAL A 95 -0.26 -1.60 5.94
N ALA A 96 1.03 -1.26 5.94
CA ALA A 96 1.79 -0.91 7.13
C ALA A 96 1.77 0.60 7.47
N ALA A 97 1.21 1.44 6.60
CA ALA A 97 1.07 2.87 6.89
C ALA A 97 0.01 3.12 7.96
N GLY A 98 0.25 4.11 8.81
CA GLY A 98 -0.68 4.57 9.83
C GLY A 98 -1.86 5.32 9.23
N ARG A 99 -2.92 5.46 10.04
CA ARG A 99 -4.14 6.24 9.69
C ARG A 99 -4.39 7.41 10.62
N ASP A 100 -3.52 7.60 11.59
CA ASP A 100 -3.63 8.68 12.57
C ASP A 100 -3.01 9.96 11.99
N GLU A 101 -3.85 10.91 11.61
CA GLU A 101 -3.45 12.19 11.04
C GLU A 101 -2.71 13.09 12.05
N LEU A 102 -2.75 12.77 13.34
CA LEU A 102 -1.94 13.45 14.35
C LEU A 102 -0.46 13.06 14.28
N LEU A 103 -0.14 12.01 13.53
CA LEU A 103 1.20 11.51 13.31
C LEU A 103 1.49 11.41 11.80
N PRO A 104 1.57 12.54 11.06
CA PRO A 104 1.59 12.57 9.60
C PRO A 104 2.70 11.71 8.98
N VAL A 105 3.88 11.69 9.58
CA VAL A 105 5.04 10.92 9.08
C VAL A 105 4.71 9.43 8.93
N PHE A 106 3.88 8.87 9.83
CA PHE A 106 3.48 7.47 9.76
C PHE A 106 2.33 7.19 8.78
N THR A 107 1.66 8.22 8.27
CA THR A 107 0.63 8.07 7.24
C THR A 107 1.21 8.00 5.82
N GLY A 108 2.52 8.16 5.69
CA GLY A 108 3.23 8.15 4.43
C GLY A 108 3.94 6.84 4.13
N VAL A 109 4.28 6.68 2.85
CA VAL A 109 5.24 5.71 2.35
C VAL A 109 6.51 6.45 2.00
N ARG A 110 7.62 6.05 2.61
CA ARG A 110 8.93 6.56 2.24
C ARG A 110 9.40 5.83 1.00
N MET A 111 9.63 6.58 -0.06
CA MET A 111 10.25 6.12 -1.30
C MET A 111 11.72 6.51 -1.27
N GLU A 112 12.62 5.56 -1.50
CA GLU A 112 14.07 5.78 -1.56
C GLU A 112 14.59 5.31 -2.91
N ILE A 113 15.35 6.17 -3.56
CA ILE A 113 15.98 5.92 -4.87
C ILE A 113 17.48 5.76 -4.63
N GLU A 114 18.02 4.61 -4.99
CA GLU A 114 19.45 4.30 -4.95
C GLU A 114 19.85 3.65 -6.30
N GLY A 115 20.29 4.47 -7.24
CA GLY A 115 20.62 3.98 -8.59
C GLY A 115 19.41 3.35 -9.29
N GLU A 116 19.49 2.06 -9.59
CA GLU A 116 18.45 1.27 -10.28
C GLU A 116 17.48 0.56 -9.30
N THR A 117 17.62 0.81 -7.99
CA THR A 117 16.74 0.27 -6.96
C THR A 117 15.81 1.35 -6.43
N LEU A 118 14.52 1.04 -6.39
CA LEU A 118 13.50 1.81 -5.72
C LEU A 118 13.00 1.03 -4.50
N SER A 119 13.09 1.63 -3.32
CA SER A 119 12.58 1.04 -2.08
C SER A 119 11.34 1.78 -1.61
N LEU A 120 10.32 1.04 -1.22
CA LEU A 120 9.11 1.54 -0.57
C LEU A 120 9.09 1.05 0.87
N LEU A 121 8.93 1.95 1.83
CA LEU A 121 8.94 1.64 3.26
C LEU A 121 7.79 2.35 3.96
N ALA A 122 6.99 1.64 4.74
CA ALA A 122 5.93 2.18 5.59
C ALA A 122 5.96 1.57 6.98
N THR A 123 5.54 2.34 7.98
CA THR A 123 5.38 1.88 9.36
C THR A 123 4.33 2.71 10.11
N ASP A 124 3.61 2.05 11.02
CA ASP A 124 2.72 2.70 11.98
C ASP A 124 3.22 2.58 13.44
N ARG A 125 4.49 2.23 13.63
CA ARG A 125 5.20 1.92 14.90
C ARG A 125 4.99 0.50 15.42
N TYR A 126 3.91 -0.18 15.02
CA TYR A 126 3.56 -1.54 15.46
C TYR A 126 3.86 -2.60 14.40
N ARG A 127 3.97 -2.17 13.17
CA ARG A 127 4.35 -2.98 12.02
C ARG A 127 5.12 -2.13 11.02
N MET A 128 5.85 -2.77 10.13
CA MET A 128 6.49 -2.12 9.01
C MET A 128 6.61 -3.07 7.82
N ALA A 129 6.58 -2.50 6.63
CA ALA A 129 6.76 -3.23 5.39
C ALA A 129 7.81 -2.52 4.53
N LEU A 130 8.68 -3.31 3.92
CA LEU A 130 9.69 -2.88 2.95
C LEU A 130 9.51 -3.69 1.68
N LYS A 131 9.42 -3.01 0.54
CA LYS A 131 9.51 -3.60 -0.79
C LYS A 131 10.62 -2.92 -1.56
N GLU A 132 11.50 -3.72 -2.14
CA GLU A 132 12.52 -3.28 -3.08
C GLU A 132 12.17 -3.78 -4.47
N LEU A 133 12.32 -2.93 -5.47
CA LEU A 133 12.06 -3.25 -6.87
C LEU A 133 13.06 -2.55 -7.78
N ASP A 134 13.32 -3.17 -8.91
CA ASP A 134 14.10 -2.58 -9.96
C ASP A 134 13.27 -1.54 -10.72
N TRP A 135 13.91 -0.47 -11.12
CA TRP A 135 13.28 0.57 -11.93
C TRP A 135 14.26 1.15 -12.95
N ALA A 136 13.77 1.88 -13.92
CA ALA A 136 14.59 2.51 -14.95
C ALA A 136 14.75 4.02 -14.68
N PRO A 137 15.81 4.45 -13.97
CA PRO A 137 16.06 5.86 -13.72
C PRO A 137 16.52 6.57 -15.00
N ARG A 138 16.13 7.84 -15.19
CA ARG A 138 16.67 8.67 -16.27
C ARG A 138 18.11 9.12 -16.03
N SER A 139 18.47 9.30 -14.77
CA SER A 139 19.83 9.59 -14.34
C SER A 139 20.15 8.83 -13.08
N ARG A 140 21.40 8.41 -12.94
CA ARG A 140 21.86 7.80 -11.69
C ARG A 140 21.89 8.86 -10.60
N GLY A 141 21.23 8.59 -9.50
CA GLY A 141 21.15 9.51 -8.37
C GLY A 141 20.57 8.84 -7.15
N GLU A 142 20.59 9.57 -6.06
CA GLU A 142 19.97 9.18 -4.80
C GLU A 142 18.87 10.20 -4.51
N GLY A 143 17.79 9.74 -3.94
CA GLY A 143 16.68 10.59 -3.56
C GLY A 143 15.76 9.89 -2.58
N ALA A 144 15.03 10.68 -1.81
CA ALA A 144 14.01 10.16 -0.92
C ALA A 144 12.81 11.11 -0.86
N ALA A 145 11.63 10.52 -0.75
CA ALA A 145 10.37 11.24 -0.65
C ALA A 145 9.43 10.54 0.32
N LEU A 146 8.67 11.30 1.10
CA LEU A 146 7.60 10.77 1.95
C LEU A 146 6.26 11.11 1.31
N VAL A 147 5.63 10.09 0.72
CA VAL A 147 4.41 10.23 -0.11
C VAL A 147 3.20 9.82 0.71
N PRO A 148 2.09 10.60 0.71
CA PRO A 148 0.86 10.19 1.38
C PRO A 148 0.41 8.81 0.89
N ALA A 149 0.29 7.84 1.81
CA ALA A 149 0.02 6.44 1.46
C ALA A 149 -1.32 6.26 0.74
N ARG A 150 -2.34 7.02 1.13
CA ARG A 150 -3.65 6.98 0.48
C ARG A 150 -3.57 7.41 -0.98
N VAL A 151 -2.92 8.54 -1.26
CA VAL A 151 -2.75 9.07 -2.61
C VAL A 151 -1.94 8.08 -3.46
N LEU A 152 -0.84 7.56 -2.91
CA LEU A 152 0.00 6.57 -3.59
C LEU A 152 -0.78 5.30 -3.95
N ALA A 153 -1.61 4.78 -3.03
CA ALA A 153 -2.43 3.60 -3.26
C ALA A 153 -3.48 3.81 -4.35
N GLU A 154 -4.17 4.96 -4.33
CA GLU A 154 -5.18 5.32 -5.34
C GLU A 154 -4.52 5.52 -6.72
N THR A 155 -3.35 6.18 -6.74
CA THR A 155 -2.56 6.39 -7.96
C THR A 155 -2.15 5.07 -8.59
N ALA A 156 -1.50 4.19 -7.84
CA ALA A 156 -1.00 2.92 -8.33
C ALA A 156 -2.13 2.04 -8.91
N LYS A 157 -3.27 1.97 -8.23
CA LYS A 157 -4.46 1.24 -8.72
C LYS A 157 -5.04 1.83 -9.99
N SER A 158 -4.93 3.13 -10.18
CA SER A 158 -5.54 3.84 -11.32
C SER A 158 -4.71 3.79 -12.60
N MET A 159 -3.47 3.32 -12.56
CA MET A 159 -2.50 3.36 -13.67
C MET A 159 -2.04 1.97 -14.12
N THR A 160 -2.90 0.97 -14.06
CA THR A 160 -2.56 -0.43 -14.37
C THR A 160 -2.82 -0.86 -15.82
N ALA A 161 -3.41 0.02 -16.65
CA ALA A 161 -3.75 -0.32 -18.04
C ALA A 161 -2.59 -0.11 -19.04
N GLY A 162 -1.53 0.61 -18.65
CA GLY A 162 -0.33 0.82 -19.46
C GLY A 162 0.81 -0.09 -19.03
N GLU A 163 1.88 -0.08 -19.80
CA GLU A 163 3.06 -0.90 -19.49
C GLU A 163 3.90 -0.31 -18.35
N GLN A 164 3.96 1.00 -18.26
CA GLN A 164 4.83 1.71 -17.32
C GLN A 164 4.15 2.90 -16.65
N VAL A 165 4.61 3.22 -15.45
CA VAL A 165 4.33 4.46 -14.73
C VAL A 165 5.61 5.28 -14.70
N THR A 166 5.51 6.55 -15.09
CA THR A 166 6.58 7.53 -14.95
C THR A 166 6.49 8.19 -13.58
N LEU A 167 7.61 8.18 -12.86
CA LEU A 167 7.79 8.86 -11.60
C LEU A 167 8.53 10.18 -11.84
N SER A 168 8.04 11.26 -11.24
CA SER A 168 8.60 12.61 -11.32
C SER A 168 8.76 13.19 -9.93
N LEU A 169 9.99 13.32 -9.44
CA LEU A 169 10.27 13.83 -8.10
C LEU A 169 10.93 15.21 -8.24
N SER A 170 10.36 16.21 -7.56
CA SER A 170 10.98 17.54 -7.51
C SER A 170 12.35 17.48 -6.84
N SER A 171 13.32 18.19 -7.38
CA SER A 171 14.63 18.27 -6.75
C SER A 171 14.54 19.05 -5.43
N ALA A 172 15.37 18.68 -4.46
CA ALA A 172 15.48 19.43 -3.20
C ALA A 172 15.84 20.92 -3.42
N ALA A 173 16.43 21.24 -4.58
CA ALA A 173 16.80 22.61 -4.96
C ALA A 173 15.61 23.48 -5.38
N THR A 174 14.50 22.87 -5.85
CA THR A 174 13.28 23.61 -6.28
C THR A 174 12.32 23.89 -5.14
N GLY A 175 12.48 23.23 -3.97
CA GLY A 175 11.78 23.57 -2.73
C GLY A 175 10.28 23.23 -2.68
N ASP A 176 9.70 22.73 -3.77
CA ASP A 176 8.25 22.57 -3.89
C ASP A 176 7.68 21.30 -3.22
N GLY A 177 8.55 20.36 -2.84
CA GLY A 177 8.14 19.12 -2.16
C GLY A 177 7.04 18.36 -2.89
N LEU A 178 7.15 18.22 -4.23
CA LEU A 178 6.15 17.59 -5.08
C LEU A 178 6.64 16.26 -5.64
N ILE A 179 5.71 15.32 -5.80
CA ILE A 179 5.90 14.10 -6.58
C ILE A 179 4.78 13.96 -7.59
N GLY A 180 5.13 13.59 -8.81
CA GLY A 180 4.20 13.34 -9.91
C GLY A 180 4.27 11.90 -10.39
N PHE A 181 3.14 11.41 -10.87
CA PHE A 181 2.99 10.10 -11.49
C PHE A 181 2.23 10.27 -12.81
N GLU A 182 2.74 9.66 -13.87
CA GLU A 182 2.04 9.57 -15.15
C GLU A 182 1.93 8.11 -15.56
N GLY A 183 0.74 7.70 -15.96
CA GLY A 183 0.48 6.34 -16.41
C GLY A 183 -0.86 6.24 -17.13
N THR A 184 -1.19 5.04 -17.60
CA THR A 184 -2.43 4.79 -18.34
C THR A 184 -3.43 4.06 -17.44
N GLY A 185 -4.60 4.67 -17.27
CA GLY A 185 -5.77 4.06 -16.66
C GLY A 185 -6.75 3.54 -17.70
N ALA A 186 -7.85 2.94 -17.25
CA ALA A 186 -8.88 2.37 -18.12
C ALA A 186 -9.49 3.38 -19.12
N ALA A 187 -9.55 4.66 -18.73
CA ALA A 187 -10.15 5.73 -19.55
C ALA A 187 -9.13 6.53 -20.37
N GLY A 188 -7.84 6.42 -20.11
CA GLY A 188 -6.79 7.19 -20.80
C GLY A 188 -5.59 7.48 -19.93
N VAL A 189 -4.76 8.45 -20.38
CA VAL A 189 -3.56 8.86 -19.67
C VAL A 189 -3.94 9.70 -18.45
N ARG A 190 -3.31 9.38 -17.32
CA ARG A 190 -3.49 10.04 -16.04
C ARG A 190 -2.18 10.65 -15.57
N GLN A 191 -2.26 11.88 -15.08
CA GLN A 191 -1.19 12.55 -14.36
C GLN A 191 -1.71 12.94 -12.98
N ILE A 192 -0.98 12.55 -11.94
CA ILE A 192 -1.31 12.86 -10.56
C ILE A 192 -0.09 13.50 -9.94
N THR A 193 -0.26 14.67 -9.34
CA THR A 193 0.79 15.38 -8.60
C THR A 193 0.32 15.58 -7.17
N THR A 194 1.17 15.28 -6.21
CA THR A 194 0.85 15.48 -4.78
C THR A 194 2.02 16.09 -4.04
N ARG A 195 1.70 16.82 -2.96
CA ARG A 195 2.72 17.32 -2.02
C ARG A 195 3.27 16.17 -1.20
N LEU A 196 4.55 16.27 -0.92
CA LEU A 196 5.22 15.37 0.00
C LEU A 196 4.84 15.71 1.44
N LEU A 197 4.84 14.70 2.30
CA LEU A 197 4.70 14.91 3.74
C LEU A 197 6.00 15.45 4.32
N ASP A 198 5.86 16.41 5.22
CA ASP A 198 6.97 16.96 5.98
C ASP A 198 7.30 16.06 7.19
N GLY A 199 8.57 16.04 7.55
CA GLY A 199 9.04 15.37 8.75
C GLY A 199 10.10 14.31 8.48
N GLU A 200 10.79 13.90 9.53
CA GLU A 200 11.83 12.88 9.47
C GLU A 200 11.22 11.48 9.68
N PHE A 201 11.24 10.66 8.63
CA PHE A 201 10.84 9.26 8.73
C PHE A 201 11.84 8.49 9.61
N PRO A 202 11.38 7.65 10.54
CA PRO A 202 12.26 6.97 11.48
C PRO A 202 13.21 5.99 10.77
N LYS A 203 14.44 5.88 11.29
CA LYS A 203 15.47 4.97 10.77
C LYS A 203 15.21 3.54 11.22
N VAL A 204 14.24 2.87 10.61
CA VAL A 204 13.76 1.54 11.02
C VAL A 204 14.26 0.40 10.14
N ARG A 205 15.00 0.68 9.07
CA ARG A 205 15.48 -0.33 8.11
C ARG A 205 16.31 -1.44 8.77
N HIS A 206 17.05 -1.13 9.84
CA HIS A 206 17.83 -2.10 10.60
C HIS A 206 16.97 -3.22 11.23
N LEU A 207 15.69 -2.95 11.52
CA LEU A 207 14.76 -3.95 12.05
C LEU A 207 14.32 -5.01 11.02
N MET A 208 14.63 -4.77 9.74
CA MET A 208 14.40 -5.73 8.64
C MET A 208 15.52 -6.78 8.52
N ASN A 209 16.62 -6.61 9.24
CA ASN A 209 17.77 -7.53 9.25
C ASN A 209 17.78 -8.30 10.57
N VAL A 210 16.97 -9.35 10.62
CA VAL A 210 16.78 -10.19 11.81
C VAL A 210 17.68 -11.42 11.70
N GLN A 211 18.50 -11.65 12.73
CA GLN A 211 19.13 -12.96 12.94
C GLN A 211 18.18 -13.80 13.80
N ALA A 212 17.45 -14.67 13.13
CA ALA A 212 16.47 -15.51 13.80
C ALA A 212 17.14 -16.54 14.73
N SER A 213 16.57 -16.76 15.91
CA SER A 213 16.88 -17.92 16.75
C SER A 213 15.92 -19.09 16.49
N VAL A 214 14.72 -18.79 16.04
CA VAL A 214 13.71 -19.78 15.64
C VAL A 214 13.08 -19.32 14.34
N THR A 215 12.98 -20.23 13.37
CA THR A 215 12.20 -20.04 12.15
C THR A 215 11.03 -21.00 12.08
N VAL A 216 9.90 -20.50 11.58
CA VAL A 216 8.69 -21.29 11.37
C VAL A 216 8.24 -21.09 9.94
N ARG A 217 8.13 -22.17 9.18
CA ARG A 217 7.69 -22.17 7.78
C ARG A 217 6.37 -22.91 7.65
N ALA A 218 5.40 -22.32 6.99
CA ALA A 218 4.08 -22.92 6.80
C ALA A 218 3.46 -22.48 5.46
N ASN A 219 2.40 -23.19 5.05
CA ASN A 219 1.61 -22.82 3.88
C ASN A 219 0.86 -21.50 4.15
N THR A 220 1.09 -20.47 3.32
CA THR A 220 0.52 -19.14 3.54
C THR A 220 -1.00 -19.14 3.52
N ALA A 221 -1.62 -19.85 2.56
CA ALA A 221 -3.08 -19.91 2.43
C ALA A 221 -3.74 -20.59 3.63
N GLU A 222 -3.13 -21.65 4.17
CA GLU A 222 -3.61 -22.35 5.35
C GLU A 222 -3.52 -21.47 6.60
N VAL A 223 -2.39 -20.77 6.79
CA VAL A 223 -2.23 -19.81 7.90
C VAL A 223 -3.23 -18.67 7.81
N ILE A 224 -3.46 -18.09 6.63
CA ILE A 224 -4.48 -17.05 6.41
C ILE A 224 -5.87 -17.57 6.79
N ALA A 225 -6.23 -18.76 6.32
CA ALA A 225 -7.54 -19.35 6.57
C ALA A 225 -7.75 -19.67 8.07
N ALA A 226 -6.76 -20.23 8.74
CA ALA A 226 -6.78 -20.49 10.17
C ALA A 226 -6.83 -19.19 10.99
N ALA A 227 -5.99 -18.22 10.67
CA ALA A 227 -6.00 -16.92 11.36
C ALA A 227 -7.35 -16.20 11.24
N LYS A 228 -8.02 -16.29 10.08
CA LYS A 228 -9.38 -15.76 9.91
C LYS A 228 -10.40 -16.47 10.79
N ARG A 229 -10.37 -17.82 10.84
CA ARG A 229 -11.30 -18.58 11.68
C ARG A 229 -11.09 -18.32 13.16
N VAL A 230 -9.85 -18.45 13.62
CA VAL A 230 -9.48 -18.22 15.01
C VAL A 230 -9.71 -16.77 15.43
N GLY A 231 -9.41 -15.83 14.54
CA GLY A 231 -9.61 -14.40 14.77
C GLY A 231 -11.06 -13.96 14.96
N LEU A 232 -12.06 -14.79 14.58
CA LEU A 232 -13.49 -14.49 14.80
C LEU A 232 -13.85 -14.33 16.27
N VAL A 233 -13.17 -15.02 17.16
CA VAL A 233 -13.42 -14.97 18.60
C VAL A 233 -12.44 -14.06 19.35
N ALA A 234 -11.50 -13.41 18.65
CA ALA A 234 -10.58 -12.47 19.28
C ALA A 234 -11.29 -11.17 19.63
N GLU A 235 -11.16 -10.70 20.85
CA GLU A 235 -11.59 -9.36 21.24
C GLU A 235 -10.70 -8.29 20.62
N ARG A 236 -11.21 -7.07 20.58
CA ARG A 236 -10.59 -5.92 19.87
C ARG A 236 -9.13 -5.64 20.26
N ASN A 237 -8.71 -6.01 21.46
CA ASN A 237 -7.35 -5.78 21.98
C ASN A 237 -6.67 -7.05 22.47
N THR A 238 -7.20 -8.22 22.14
CA THR A 238 -6.58 -9.50 22.50
C THR A 238 -5.69 -10.00 21.36
N SER A 239 -4.62 -10.69 21.74
CA SER A 239 -3.71 -11.28 20.77
C SER A 239 -4.27 -12.57 20.20
N LEU A 240 -4.05 -12.81 18.92
CA LEU A 240 -4.01 -14.15 18.37
C LEU A 240 -2.68 -14.77 18.82
N ARG A 241 -2.76 -15.87 19.54
CA ARG A 241 -1.60 -16.57 20.08
C ARG A 241 -1.18 -17.69 19.12
N MET A 242 0.09 -17.69 18.75
CA MET A 242 0.71 -18.78 18.01
C MET A 242 1.59 -19.58 18.97
N LEU A 243 1.23 -20.83 19.21
CA LEU A 243 2.08 -21.79 19.90
C LEU A 243 2.98 -22.47 18.89
N ILE A 244 4.26 -22.60 19.20
CA ILE A 244 5.30 -23.17 18.33
C ILE A 244 5.72 -24.49 18.94
N GLY A 245 5.44 -25.58 18.24
CA GLY A 245 5.76 -26.95 18.65
C GLY A 245 6.71 -27.62 17.66
N ASP A 246 6.98 -28.91 17.92
CA ASP A 246 7.77 -29.72 16.99
C ASP A 246 6.91 -30.14 15.79
N GLY A 247 7.26 -29.61 14.60
CA GLY A 247 6.56 -29.90 13.34
C GLY A 247 5.18 -29.25 13.20
N SER A 248 4.78 -28.34 14.09
CA SER A 248 3.45 -27.72 14.05
C SER A 248 3.40 -26.35 14.70
N ILE A 249 2.41 -25.54 14.29
CA ILE A 249 1.97 -24.37 15.02
C ILE A 249 0.50 -24.50 15.39
N THR A 250 0.12 -23.91 16.52
CA THR A 250 -1.28 -23.84 16.94
C THR A 250 -1.68 -22.39 17.12
N LEU A 251 -2.73 -21.96 16.43
CA LEU A 251 -3.32 -20.63 16.56
C LEU A 251 -4.45 -20.68 17.57
N GLU A 252 -4.45 -19.77 18.53
CA GLU A 252 -5.46 -19.69 19.60
C GLU A 252 -5.97 -18.25 19.75
N ALA A 253 -7.26 -18.08 20.00
CA ALA A 253 -7.86 -16.85 20.48
C ALA A 253 -9.05 -17.15 21.39
N ALA A 254 -9.34 -16.22 22.28
CA ALA A 254 -10.47 -16.33 23.19
C ALA A 254 -11.10 -14.95 23.46
N THR A 255 -12.41 -14.97 23.75
CA THR A 255 -13.18 -13.83 24.25
C THR A 255 -13.62 -14.16 25.67
N GLY A 256 -12.76 -13.87 26.66
CA GLY A 256 -13.03 -14.24 28.05
C GLY A 256 -13.50 -15.70 28.18
N ASP A 257 -14.60 -15.89 28.88
CA ASP A 257 -15.24 -17.21 29.03
C ASP A 257 -16.34 -17.52 28.00
N GLN A 258 -16.57 -16.61 27.03
CA GLN A 258 -17.70 -16.70 26.09
C GLN A 258 -17.39 -17.56 24.87
N ALA A 259 -16.17 -17.45 24.30
CA ALA A 259 -15.77 -18.19 23.13
C ALA A 259 -14.27 -18.44 23.11
N GLN A 260 -13.89 -19.59 22.56
CA GLN A 260 -12.50 -19.97 22.32
C GLN A 260 -12.39 -20.63 20.95
N ALA A 261 -11.31 -20.36 20.22
CA ALA A 261 -10.95 -21.05 19.00
C ALA A 261 -9.50 -21.51 19.06
N VAL A 262 -9.26 -22.70 18.56
CA VAL A 262 -7.93 -23.31 18.49
C VAL A 262 -7.83 -24.05 17.16
N GLU A 263 -6.75 -23.85 16.42
CA GLU A 263 -6.49 -24.57 15.18
C GLU A 263 -5.00 -24.88 15.03
N ALA A 264 -4.68 -26.15 14.78
CA ALA A 264 -3.32 -26.61 14.56
C ALA A 264 -3.03 -26.76 13.06
N LEU A 265 -1.81 -26.40 12.66
CA LEU A 265 -1.30 -26.45 11.29
C LEU A 265 0.06 -27.13 11.26
N GLU A 266 0.35 -27.84 10.18
CA GLU A 266 1.70 -28.36 9.93
C GLU A 266 2.66 -27.19 9.65
N ALA A 267 3.86 -27.28 10.21
CA ALA A 267 4.90 -26.29 10.00
C ALA A 267 6.29 -26.93 10.13
N VAL A 268 7.25 -26.38 9.42
CA VAL A 268 8.66 -26.70 9.64
C VAL A 268 9.21 -25.70 10.65
N VAL A 269 9.63 -26.20 11.79
CA VAL A 269 10.17 -25.41 12.91
C VAL A 269 11.64 -25.73 13.09
N GLU A 270 12.49 -24.71 12.99
CA GLU A 270 13.95 -24.86 13.12
C GLU A 270 14.47 -23.97 14.24
N ASP A 271 15.24 -24.59 15.14
CA ASP A 271 16.11 -23.88 16.08
C ASP A 271 17.45 -23.60 15.38
N THR A 272 17.68 -22.34 15.01
CA THR A 272 18.90 -21.92 14.31
C THR A 272 20.11 -21.80 15.24
N THR A 273 19.90 -21.88 16.55
CA THR A 273 20.98 -21.76 17.56
C THR A 273 21.48 -23.12 18.03
N GLY A 274 20.71 -24.20 17.87
CA GLY A 274 21.00 -25.53 18.38
C GLY A 274 20.91 -25.66 19.91
N ALA A 275 20.37 -24.64 20.59
CA ALA A 275 20.24 -24.61 22.06
C ALA A 275 18.88 -25.07 22.59
N GLY A 276 17.98 -25.49 21.69
CA GLY A 276 16.57 -25.77 21.96
C GLY A 276 15.67 -24.56 21.69
N LEU A 277 14.39 -24.81 21.39
CA LEU A 277 13.44 -23.76 21.03
C LEU A 277 13.39 -22.67 22.10
N SER A 278 13.97 -21.52 21.80
CA SER A 278 13.96 -20.34 22.66
C SER A 278 12.63 -19.59 22.61
N MET A 279 11.76 -19.93 21.66
CA MET A 279 10.46 -19.32 21.42
C MET A 279 9.40 -20.39 21.25
N THR A 280 8.47 -20.48 22.21
CA THR A 280 7.37 -21.47 22.20
C THR A 280 6.00 -20.85 22.00
N ALA A 281 5.89 -19.52 22.09
CA ALA A 281 4.65 -18.78 21.88
C ALA A 281 4.90 -17.36 21.42
N ALA A 282 4.05 -16.86 20.53
CA ALA A 282 4.06 -15.49 20.04
C ALA A 282 2.64 -14.91 20.01
N GLY A 283 2.48 -13.67 20.42
CA GLY A 283 1.21 -12.94 20.36
C GLY A 283 1.20 -11.96 19.18
N PHE A 284 0.21 -12.08 18.31
CA PHE A 284 0.03 -11.19 17.17
C PHE A 284 -1.26 -10.37 17.31
N ASN A 285 -1.22 -9.13 16.85
CA ASN A 285 -2.45 -8.43 16.51
C ASN A 285 -3.07 -9.15 15.30
N PRO A 286 -4.34 -9.63 15.38
CA PRO A 286 -4.95 -10.42 14.30
C PRO A 286 -5.03 -9.70 12.96
N HIS A 287 -5.30 -8.37 12.98
CA HIS A 287 -5.37 -7.56 11.77
C HIS A 287 -4.01 -7.37 11.13
N TYR A 288 -2.96 -7.13 11.94
CA TYR A 288 -1.60 -6.96 11.42
C TYR A 288 -1.06 -8.25 10.81
N LEU A 289 -1.33 -9.38 11.45
CA LEU A 289 -0.97 -10.69 10.92
C LEU A 289 -1.69 -10.97 9.59
N SER A 290 -3.00 -10.73 9.53
CA SER A 290 -3.79 -10.93 8.30
C SER A 290 -3.32 -10.05 7.15
N ASP A 291 -3.04 -8.76 7.40
CA ASP A 291 -2.53 -7.83 6.39
C ASP A 291 -1.14 -8.26 5.89
N ALA A 292 -0.25 -8.66 6.80
CA ALA A 292 1.09 -9.10 6.44
C ALA A 292 1.08 -10.37 5.59
N LEU A 293 0.30 -11.36 5.98
CA LEU A 293 0.17 -12.62 5.24
C LEU A 293 -0.41 -12.42 3.84
N ALA A 294 -1.44 -11.56 3.72
CA ALA A 294 -2.04 -11.23 2.43
C ALA A 294 -1.05 -10.47 1.52
N ALA A 295 -0.19 -9.64 2.08
CA ALA A 295 0.79 -8.86 1.34
C ALA A 295 2.00 -9.67 0.85
N LEU A 296 2.30 -10.82 1.45
CA LEU A 296 3.43 -11.67 1.04
C LEU A 296 3.31 -12.17 -0.40
N ASP A 297 2.10 -12.52 -0.84
CA ASP A 297 1.83 -13.05 -2.18
C ASP A 297 2.78 -14.19 -2.58
N SER A 298 2.95 -15.14 -1.67
CA SER A 298 3.84 -16.31 -1.82
C SER A 298 3.18 -17.58 -1.30
N PRO A 299 3.52 -18.77 -1.86
CA PRO A 299 2.95 -20.05 -1.44
C PRO A 299 3.20 -20.37 0.03
N TYR A 300 4.37 -20.02 0.53
CA TYR A 300 4.79 -20.28 1.90
C TYR A 300 5.25 -19.00 2.59
N VAL A 301 5.11 -18.97 3.91
CA VAL A 301 5.57 -17.91 4.80
C VAL A 301 6.64 -18.44 5.73
N GLN A 302 7.68 -17.64 5.95
CA GLN A 302 8.61 -17.84 7.06
C GLN A 302 8.42 -16.76 8.11
N PHE A 303 8.16 -17.19 9.33
CA PHE A 303 8.24 -16.35 10.54
C PHE A 303 9.63 -16.49 11.13
N SER A 304 10.30 -15.37 11.34
CA SER A 304 11.64 -15.32 11.92
C SER A 304 11.58 -14.62 13.28
N PHE A 305 11.83 -15.40 14.34
CA PHE A 305 11.80 -14.94 15.72
C PHE A 305 13.21 -14.84 16.30
N THR A 306 13.44 -13.86 17.17
CA THR A 306 14.71 -13.70 17.89
C THR A 306 14.57 -14.08 19.37
N GLN A 307 13.77 -13.35 20.10
CA GLN A 307 13.54 -13.51 21.54
C GLN A 307 12.08 -13.15 21.87
N PRO A 308 11.52 -13.64 22.97
CA PRO A 308 10.21 -13.24 23.45
C PRO A 308 10.08 -11.70 23.55
N GLY A 309 8.97 -11.15 23.03
CA GLY A 309 8.71 -9.71 23.06
C GLY A 309 9.49 -8.86 22.04
N LYS A 310 10.33 -9.47 21.20
CA LYS A 310 10.97 -8.81 20.07
C LYS A 310 10.11 -8.93 18.82
N PRO A 311 10.29 -8.04 17.81
CA PRO A 311 9.54 -8.11 16.56
C PRO A 311 9.74 -9.45 15.84
N CYS A 312 8.69 -9.88 15.12
CA CYS A 312 8.75 -11.01 14.20
C CYS A 312 8.88 -10.49 12.76
N LEU A 313 9.84 -11.03 12.02
CA LEU A 313 9.98 -10.78 10.58
C LEU A 313 9.25 -11.88 9.80
N LEU A 314 8.40 -11.47 8.84
CA LEU A 314 7.74 -12.35 7.88
C LEU A 314 8.37 -12.14 6.51
N THR A 315 8.72 -13.24 5.84
CA THR A 315 9.19 -13.28 4.46
C THR A 315 8.45 -14.37 3.69
N GLY A 316 8.31 -14.20 2.38
CA GLY A 316 7.73 -15.21 1.50
C GLY A 316 8.74 -16.27 1.11
N LEU A 317 8.24 -17.46 0.70
CA LEU A 317 9.02 -18.53 0.09
C LEU A 317 8.23 -19.10 -1.09
N ASN A 318 8.93 -19.47 -2.15
CA ASN A 318 8.34 -20.18 -3.28
C ASN A 318 8.19 -21.69 -3.00
N GLU A 319 9.10 -22.24 -2.22
CA GLU A 319 9.14 -23.63 -1.79
C GLU A 319 9.39 -23.69 -0.28
N LEU A 320 8.86 -24.71 0.39
CA LEU A 320 8.91 -24.82 1.85
C LEU A 320 10.35 -24.93 2.40
N ASP A 321 11.23 -25.57 1.63
CA ASP A 321 12.67 -25.74 1.93
C ASP A 321 13.55 -24.72 1.17
N GLY A 322 12.94 -23.79 0.43
CA GLY A 322 13.64 -22.78 -0.35
C GLY A 322 14.22 -21.63 0.48
N GLU A 323 14.95 -20.76 -0.20
CA GLU A 323 15.46 -19.52 0.41
C GLU A 323 14.35 -18.46 0.50
N PRO A 324 14.32 -17.67 1.59
CA PRO A 324 13.38 -16.57 1.73
C PRO A 324 13.53 -15.52 0.63
N LEU A 325 12.42 -15.07 0.10
CA LEU A 325 12.37 -13.93 -0.82
C LEU A 325 12.84 -12.67 -0.10
N VAL A 326 13.75 -11.92 -0.72
CA VAL A 326 14.43 -10.78 -0.08
C VAL A 326 13.82 -9.43 -0.44
N ASP A 327 13.05 -9.39 -1.52
CA ASP A 327 12.48 -8.17 -2.12
C ASP A 327 11.30 -7.58 -1.35
N TYR A 328 10.61 -8.41 -0.53
CA TYR A 328 9.56 -7.98 0.37
C TYR A 328 9.78 -8.52 1.78
N LYS A 329 9.69 -7.65 2.76
CA LYS A 329 9.84 -7.96 4.19
C LYS A 329 8.74 -7.26 4.98
N HIS A 330 8.14 -7.98 5.93
CA HIS A 330 7.14 -7.43 6.83
C HIS A 330 7.50 -7.74 8.29
N VAL A 331 7.54 -6.72 9.12
CA VAL A 331 7.84 -6.86 10.56
C VAL A 331 6.61 -6.52 11.38
N ILE A 332 6.30 -7.34 12.36
CA ILE A 332 5.20 -7.13 13.31
C ILE A 332 5.78 -7.09 14.72
N MET A 333 5.44 -6.05 15.49
CA MET A 333 5.71 -6.00 16.92
C MET A 333 4.80 -6.98 17.63
N LEU A 334 5.38 -7.93 18.38
CA LEU A 334 4.63 -8.92 19.11
C LEU A 334 3.92 -8.31 20.33
N MET A 335 2.70 -8.75 20.57
CA MET A 335 1.94 -8.41 21.77
C MET A 335 2.45 -9.23 22.96
N ARG A 336 2.39 -8.62 24.13
CA ARG A 336 2.68 -9.36 25.37
C ARG A 336 1.61 -10.41 25.58
N LEU A 337 2.04 -11.63 25.84
CA LEU A 337 1.15 -12.71 26.28
C LEU A 337 0.95 -12.59 27.79
N PRO A 338 -0.28 -12.82 28.29
CA PRO A 338 -0.50 -12.97 29.73
C PRO A 338 0.34 -14.15 30.25
N ALA A 339 0.88 -13.96 31.45
CA ALA A 339 1.69 -14.97 32.12
C ALA A 339 0.86 -16.22 32.48
#